data_d6faa81e476408d7c039d2db9ca79cfd
#
_entry.id   d6faa81e476408d7c039d2db9ca79cfd
#
_cell.length_a   1.000
_cell.length_b   1.000
_cell.length_c   1.000
_cell.angle_alpha   90.00
_cell.angle_beta   90.00
_cell.angle_gamma   90.00
#
_symmetry.space_group_name_H-M   'P 1'
#
loop_
_entity.id
_entity.type
_entity.pdbx_description
1 polymer ?
#
loop_
_entity_poly.entity_id
_entity_poly.type
_entity_poly.pdbx_seq_one_letter_code
_entity_poly.pdbx_strand_id
1 'polypeptide(L)'
;MSLAQRLRPAEGDPEGALVLLHGRGTDENDLFPLLDELDPDRRLLGATARGPLSLPPGGSHWYVIRQVGSPDPETFHATYALAGGWLDGLLAEHGIPPERAILGGFSQGAAMTHALGLDAGRPRLAGLIALSGFIPQVEGFELGDVTGLPVAIGHGIYDPVISVEFGREARDRLIQAGADVTYRESPMPHTIDPAFLADLRGWVSARVPAAA
;
A
#
# COMPACT_ATOMS: atom_id res chain seq x y z
N MET A 1 -8.30 -15.25 11.73
CA MET A 1 -6.90 -15.67 11.46
C MET A 1 -6.08 -14.42 11.28
N SER A 2 -4.87 -14.33 11.85
CA SER A 2 -3.97 -13.18 11.66
C SER A 2 -2.98 -13.49 10.54
N LEU A 3 -2.58 -12.47 9.78
CA LEU A 3 -1.46 -12.57 8.85
C LEU A 3 -0.14 -12.67 9.61
N ALA A 4 0.84 -13.42 9.09
CA ALA A 4 2.22 -13.28 9.55
C ALA A 4 2.69 -11.84 9.28
N GLN A 5 3.41 -11.27 10.24
CA GLN A 5 3.80 -9.86 10.17
C GLN A 5 5.16 -9.62 10.81
N ARG A 6 5.77 -8.49 10.45
CA ARG A 6 6.86 -7.89 11.22
C ARG A 6 6.46 -6.50 11.68
N LEU A 7 6.84 -6.17 12.91
CA LEU A 7 6.63 -4.86 13.49
C LEU A 7 7.98 -4.16 13.74
N ARG A 8 8.02 -2.88 13.45
CA ARG A 8 9.08 -1.96 13.82
C ARG A 8 8.46 -0.96 14.82
N PRO A 9 8.79 -1.07 16.11
CA PRO A 9 8.28 -0.13 17.12
C PRO A 9 8.66 1.32 16.76
N ALA A 10 7.82 2.25 17.16
CA ALA A 10 8.17 3.67 17.20
C ALA A 10 9.17 3.95 18.32
N GLU A 11 9.93 5.05 18.21
CA GLU A 11 10.70 5.60 19.34
C GLU A 11 9.74 6.42 20.21
N GLY A 12 9.21 5.81 21.27
CA GLY A 12 8.16 6.38 22.13
C GLY A 12 6.77 5.91 21.75
N ASP A 13 5.75 6.69 22.14
CA ASP A 13 4.37 6.41 21.77
C ASP A 13 4.18 6.67 20.26
N PRO A 14 3.57 5.74 19.51
CA PRO A 14 3.43 5.90 18.07
C PRO A 14 2.49 7.07 17.72
N GLU A 15 2.97 7.98 16.90
CA GLU A 15 2.17 9.09 16.41
C GLU A 15 1.18 8.69 15.31
N GLY A 16 1.32 7.48 14.78
CA GLY A 16 0.52 6.87 13.74
C GLY A 16 1.13 5.55 13.27
N ALA A 17 0.74 5.06 12.10
CA ALA A 17 1.28 3.83 11.53
C ALA A 17 1.74 4.02 10.08
N LEU A 18 2.79 3.29 9.70
CA LEU A 18 3.24 3.09 8.32
C LEU A 18 3.22 1.59 8.02
N VAL A 19 2.30 1.18 7.16
CA VAL A 19 2.07 -0.23 6.82
C VAL A 19 2.45 -0.48 5.37
N LEU A 20 3.29 -1.49 5.09
CA LEU A 20 3.74 -1.80 3.74
C LEU A 20 3.43 -3.25 3.35
N LEU A 21 2.88 -3.42 2.14
CA LEU A 21 2.47 -4.69 1.57
C LEU A 21 3.40 -5.10 0.42
N HIS A 22 4.01 -6.28 0.52
CA HIS A 22 5.01 -6.77 -0.43
C HIS A 22 4.44 -7.15 -1.81
N GLY A 23 5.32 -7.28 -2.80
CA GLY A 23 5.00 -7.78 -4.13
C GLY A 23 4.82 -9.31 -4.17
N ARG A 24 4.36 -9.84 -5.33
CA ARG A 24 4.19 -11.29 -5.53
C ARG A 24 5.55 -12.00 -5.47
N GLY A 25 5.62 -13.10 -4.72
CA GLY A 25 6.80 -13.97 -4.65
C GLY A 25 7.78 -13.62 -3.55
N THR A 26 7.47 -12.64 -2.72
CA THR A 26 8.25 -12.25 -1.54
C THR A 26 7.42 -12.44 -0.27
N ASP A 27 7.79 -11.82 0.82
CA ASP A 27 7.12 -11.94 2.11
C ASP A 27 7.22 -10.65 2.94
N GLU A 28 6.86 -10.70 4.22
CA GLU A 28 6.89 -9.57 5.15
C GLU A 28 8.28 -8.98 5.40
N ASN A 29 9.36 -9.63 4.93
CA ASN A 29 10.72 -9.12 5.08
C ASN A 29 11.12 -8.16 3.96
N ASP A 30 10.48 -8.24 2.80
CA ASP A 30 10.84 -7.55 1.56
C ASP A 30 10.86 -6.03 1.71
N LEU A 31 9.73 -5.44 2.10
CA LEU A 31 9.61 -3.99 2.28
C LEU A 31 9.94 -3.51 3.70
N PHE A 32 10.28 -4.41 4.61
CA PHE A 32 10.56 -4.03 5.99
C PHE A 32 11.68 -2.99 6.15
N PRO A 33 12.80 -3.05 5.39
CA PRO A 33 13.83 -2.02 5.44
C PRO A 33 13.34 -0.63 5.01
N LEU A 34 12.32 -0.55 4.15
CA LEU A 34 11.77 0.72 3.68
C LEU A 34 11.02 1.51 4.78
N LEU A 35 10.63 0.86 5.87
CA LEU A 35 10.05 1.54 7.02
C LEU A 35 11.02 2.56 7.63
N ASP A 36 12.30 2.22 7.74
CA ASP A 36 13.34 3.15 8.23
C ASP A 36 13.74 4.19 7.18
N GLU A 37 13.60 3.85 5.89
CA GLU A 37 13.83 4.80 4.80
C GLU A 37 12.76 5.90 4.76
N LEU A 38 11.49 5.54 4.98
CA LEU A 38 10.34 6.44 4.88
C LEU A 38 10.07 7.22 6.19
N ASP A 39 10.44 6.64 7.33
CA ASP A 39 10.26 7.20 8.67
C ASP A 39 11.53 6.98 9.49
N PRO A 40 12.65 7.70 9.16
CA PRO A 40 13.94 7.50 9.80
C PRO A 40 13.95 7.87 11.29
N ASP A 41 13.07 8.78 11.67
CA ASP A 41 12.94 9.21 13.08
C ASP A 41 12.06 8.24 13.90
N ARG A 42 11.56 7.16 13.27
CA ARG A 42 10.70 6.13 13.88
C ARG A 42 9.54 6.70 14.71
N ARG A 43 8.89 7.70 14.17
CA ARG A 43 7.71 8.32 14.81
C ARG A 43 6.47 7.42 14.71
N LEU A 44 6.43 6.57 13.68
CA LEU A 44 5.28 5.73 13.35
C LEU A 44 5.54 4.28 13.77
N LEU A 45 4.48 3.57 14.18
CA LEU A 45 4.50 2.13 14.18
C LEU A 45 4.69 1.62 12.75
N GLY A 46 5.80 0.97 12.47
CA GLY A 46 6.04 0.32 11.19
C GLY A 46 5.51 -1.12 11.18
N ALA A 47 4.80 -1.52 10.13
CA ALA A 47 4.34 -2.89 9.98
C ALA A 47 4.44 -3.38 8.53
N THR A 48 4.80 -4.65 8.37
CA THR A 48 4.72 -5.36 7.09
C THR A 48 4.00 -6.68 7.30
N ALA A 49 3.15 -7.09 6.35
CA ALA A 49 2.40 -8.32 6.42
C ALA A 49 2.77 -9.28 5.29
N ARG A 50 2.64 -10.58 5.54
CA ARG A 50 2.78 -11.64 4.53
C ARG A 50 1.46 -11.92 3.87
N GLY A 51 1.42 -11.92 2.53
CA GLY A 51 0.27 -12.39 1.75
C GLY A 51 -0.10 -13.83 2.13
N PRO A 52 -1.40 -14.16 2.20
CA PRO A 52 -1.87 -15.43 2.77
C PRO A 52 -1.62 -16.66 1.89
N LEU A 53 -1.36 -16.47 0.61
CA LEU A 53 -1.21 -17.58 -0.35
C LEU A 53 0.26 -17.91 -0.56
N SER A 54 0.62 -19.18 -0.37
CA SER A 54 1.99 -19.66 -0.62
C SER A 54 2.29 -19.74 -2.11
N LEU A 55 3.52 -19.37 -2.49
CA LEU A 55 4.01 -19.45 -3.86
C LEU A 55 5.30 -20.28 -3.91
N PRO A 56 5.25 -21.57 -4.31
CA PRO A 56 6.45 -22.38 -4.44
C PRO A 56 7.43 -21.84 -5.51
N PRO A 57 8.76 -22.01 -5.34
CA PRO A 57 9.46 -22.71 -4.27
C PRO A 57 9.63 -21.91 -2.98
N GLY A 58 9.22 -20.67 -2.94
CA GLY A 58 9.28 -19.80 -1.78
C GLY A 58 8.57 -18.48 -2.01
N GLY A 59 8.20 -17.76 -0.93
CA GLY A 59 7.46 -16.51 -0.96
C GLY A 59 5.95 -16.69 -0.91
N SER A 60 5.27 -15.56 -0.99
CA SER A 60 3.82 -15.45 -0.85
C SER A 60 3.22 -14.52 -1.91
N HIS A 61 1.91 -14.55 -2.01
CA HIS A 61 1.16 -13.63 -2.85
C HIS A 61 -0.20 -13.31 -2.23
N TRP A 62 -0.79 -12.20 -2.68
CA TRP A 62 -2.05 -11.73 -2.12
C TRP A 62 -3.26 -12.39 -2.79
N TYR A 63 -3.19 -12.59 -4.08
CA TYR A 63 -4.28 -13.19 -4.87
C TYR A 63 -3.71 -13.90 -6.11
N VAL A 64 -4.49 -14.82 -6.66
CA VAL A 64 -4.17 -15.47 -7.93
C VAL A 64 -4.35 -14.47 -9.07
N ILE A 65 -3.36 -14.38 -9.97
CA ILE A 65 -3.41 -13.51 -11.15
C ILE A 65 -4.08 -14.29 -12.29
N ARG A 66 -5.20 -13.79 -12.78
CA ARG A 66 -5.78 -14.21 -14.07
C ARG A 66 -5.19 -13.40 -15.21
N GLN A 67 -5.19 -12.08 -15.03
CA GLN A 67 -4.65 -11.10 -15.94
C GLN A 67 -4.19 -9.88 -15.11
N VAL A 68 -3.18 -9.14 -15.60
CA VAL A 68 -2.80 -7.86 -14.97
C VAL A 68 -4.00 -6.91 -14.99
N GLY A 69 -4.28 -6.27 -13.86
CA GLY A 69 -5.46 -5.43 -13.67
C GLY A 69 -6.72 -6.18 -13.18
N SER A 70 -6.84 -7.49 -13.48
CA SER A 70 -8.02 -8.31 -13.15
C SER A 70 -7.61 -9.52 -12.31
N PRO A 71 -7.55 -9.38 -10.98
CA PRO A 71 -7.28 -10.49 -10.07
C PRO A 71 -8.38 -11.56 -10.12
N ASP A 72 -8.05 -12.78 -9.67
CA ASP A 72 -9.06 -13.81 -9.44
C ASP A 72 -10.00 -13.37 -8.32
N PRO A 73 -11.32 -13.25 -8.55
CA PRO A 73 -12.23 -12.66 -7.58
C PRO A 73 -12.29 -13.41 -6.25
N GLU A 74 -12.28 -14.74 -6.26
CA GLU A 74 -12.42 -15.57 -5.06
C GLU A 74 -11.24 -15.34 -4.11
N THR A 75 -10.02 -15.49 -4.62
CA THR A 75 -8.80 -15.29 -3.82
C THR A 75 -8.59 -13.85 -3.44
N PHE A 76 -9.00 -12.91 -4.30
CA PHE A 76 -8.91 -11.48 -4.01
C PHE A 76 -9.83 -11.08 -2.84
N HIS A 77 -11.11 -11.45 -2.88
CA HIS A 77 -12.05 -11.11 -1.80
C HIS A 77 -11.70 -11.78 -0.47
N ALA A 78 -11.27 -13.04 -0.50
CA ALA A 78 -10.81 -13.73 0.70
C ALA A 78 -9.63 -12.99 1.35
N THR A 79 -8.65 -12.57 0.53
CA THR A 79 -7.49 -11.85 1.01
C THR A 79 -7.83 -10.40 1.42
N TYR A 80 -8.70 -9.73 0.68
CA TYR A 80 -9.17 -8.39 1.04
C TYR A 80 -9.80 -8.36 2.43
N ALA A 81 -10.71 -9.31 2.71
CA ALA A 81 -11.34 -9.40 4.03
C ALA A 81 -10.31 -9.71 5.14
N LEU A 82 -9.37 -10.63 4.87
CA LEU A 82 -8.33 -11.00 5.83
C LEU A 82 -7.35 -9.85 6.11
N ALA A 83 -6.86 -9.18 5.05
CA ALA A 83 -5.92 -8.08 5.16
C ALA A 83 -6.58 -6.83 5.77
N GLY A 84 -7.84 -6.56 5.43
CA GLY A 84 -8.62 -5.49 6.04
C GLY A 84 -8.81 -5.71 7.54
N GLY A 85 -9.26 -6.89 7.94
CA GLY A 85 -9.42 -7.23 9.35
C GLY A 85 -8.10 -7.25 10.13
N TRP A 86 -7.00 -7.65 9.48
CA TRP A 86 -5.67 -7.56 10.07
C TRP A 86 -5.24 -6.10 10.30
N LEU A 87 -5.41 -5.23 9.30
CA LEU A 87 -5.06 -3.81 9.40
C LEU A 87 -5.87 -3.12 10.52
N ASP A 88 -7.17 -3.34 10.54
CA ASP A 88 -8.06 -2.77 11.56
C ASP A 88 -7.68 -3.24 12.97
N GLY A 89 -7.38 -4.54 13.11
CA GLY A 89 -6.92 -5.13 14.37
C GLY A 89 -5.59 -4.55 14.83
N LEU A 90 -4.62 -4.39 13.92
CA LEU A 90 -3.31 -3.79 14.21
C LEU A 90 -3.48 -2.35 14.72
N LEU A 91 -4.25 -1.54 14.02
CA LEU A 91 -4.47 -0.14 14.41
C LEU A 91 -5.19 -0.04 15.77
N ALA A 92 -6.21 -0.87 15.99
CA ALA A 92 -6.95 -0.90 17.24
C ALA A 92 -6.08 -1.36 18.42
N GLU A 93 -5.24 -2.39 18.25
CA GLU A 93 -4.32 -2.89 19.28
C GLU A 93 -3.36 -1.82 19.78
N HIS A 94 -2.92 -0.94 18.88
CA HIS A 94 -1.98 0.14 19.19
C HIS A 94 -2.65 1.50 19.43
N GLY A 95 -3.99 1.55 19.45
CA GLY A 95 -4.74 2.81 19.70
C GLY A 95 -4.55 3.87 18.60
N ILE A 96 -4.20 3.45 17.38
CA ILE A 96 -3.93 4.35 16.25
C ILE A 96 -5.23 4.51 15.43
N PRO A 97 -5.77 5.73 15.31
CA PRO A 97 -6.92 5.95 14.46
C PRO A 97 -6.55 5.84 12.97
N PRO A 98 -7.45 5.31 12.11
CA PRO A 98 -7.17 5.09 10.68
C PRO A 98 -6.64 6.33 9.96
N GLU A 99 -7.12 7.52 10.29
CA GLU A 99 -6.69 8.80 9.72
C GLU A 99 -5.25 9.22 10.11
N ARG A 100 -4.58 8.43 10.94
CA ARG A 100 -3.14 8.54 11.24
C ARG A 100 -2.33 7.33 10.71
N ALA A 101 -2.92 6.52 9.86
CA ALA A 101 -2.25 5.38 9.23
C ALA A 101 -2.00 5.63 7.74
N ILE A 102 -0.76 5.39 7.29
CA ILE A 102 -0.38 5.36 5.88
C ILE A 102 -0.27 3.90 5.47
N LEU A 103 -0.96 3.52 4.40
CA LEU A 103 -0.85 2.21 3.80
C LEU A 103 -0.11 2.31 2.47
N GLY A 104 0.89 1.47 2.28
CA GLY A 104 1.64 1.42 1.04
C GLY A 104 1.92 0.00 0.58
N GLY A 105 2.41 -0.12 -0.65
CA GLY A 105 2.79 -1.41 -1.19
C GLY A 105 3.45 -1.34 -2.56
N PHE A 106 4.02 -2.47 -2.95
CA PHE A 106 4.67 -2.65 -4.24
C PHE A 106 3.97 -3.74 -5.05
N SER A 107 3.76 -3.51 -6.34
CA SER A 107 3.22 -4.52 -7.27
C SER A 107 1.84 -5.05 -6.81
N GLN A 108 1.69 -6.34 -6.51
CA GLN A 108 0.45 -6.89 -5.91
C GLN A 108 0.07 -6.19 -4.59
N GLY A 109 1.06 -5.85 -3.76
CA GLY A 109 0.84 -5.09 -2.54
C GLY A 109 0.28 -3.69 -2.80
N ALA A 110 0.70 -3.03 -3.89
CA ALA A 110 0.12 -1.75 -4.30
C ALA A 110 -1.33 -1.89 -4.77
N ALA A 111 -1.68 -2.97 -5.46
CA ALA A 111 -3.07 -3.25 -5.80
C ALA A 111 -3.94 -3.50 -4.55
N MET A 112 -3.42 -4.21 -3.55
CA MET A 112 -4.08 -4.36 -2.25
C MET A 112 -4.18 -3.04 -1.49
N THR A 113 -3.15 -2.18 -1.58
CA THR A 113 -3.19 -0.81 -1.02
C THR A 113 -4.34 0.00 -1.62
N HIS A 114 -4.49 -0.01 -2.94
CA HIS A 114 -5.63 0.62 -3.58
C HIS A 114 -6.97 0.00 -3.14
N ALA A 115 -7.06 -1.33 -3.08
CA ALA A 115 -8.29 -1.98 -2.63
C ALA A 115 -8.69 -1.58 -1.21
N LEU A 116 -7.74 -1.66 -0.27
CA LEU A 116 -8.01 -1.40 1.15
C LEU A 116 -8.16 0.08 1.49
N GLY A 117 -7.55 0.97 0.73
CA GLY A 117 -7.54 2.41 1.02
C GLY A 117 -8.52 3.24 0.21
N LEU A 118 -9.06 2.69 -0.90
CA LEU A 118 -9.97 3.40 -1.79
C LEU A 118 -11.41 2.89 -1.76
N ASP A 119 -11.67 1.70 -1.19
CA ASP A 119 -12.99 1.11 -1.19
C ASP A 119 -13.97 1.87 -0.26
N ALA A 120 -15.21 2.06 -0.76
CA ALA A 120 -16.27 2.79 -0.07
C ALA A 120 -16.61 2.21 1.32
N GLY A 121 -16.39 0.91 1.53
CA GLY A 121 -16.63 0.22 2.80
C GLY A 121 -15.51 0.36 3.85
N ARG A 122 -14.43 1.10 3.54
CA ARG A 122 -13.25 1.21 4.41
C ARG A 122 -13.11 2.57 5.08
N PRO A 123 -12.52 2.63 6.29
CA PRO A 123 -12.22 3.90 6.92
C PRO A 123 -11.15 4.67 6.11
N ARG A 124 -11.24 5.99 6.13
CA ARG A 124 -10.27 6.87 5.49
C ARG A 124 -8.91 6.79 6.20
N LEU A 125 -7.86 6.59 5.43
CA LEU A 125 -6.47 6.60 5.90
C LEU A 125 -5.83 7.99 5.75
N ALA A 126 -4.68 8.21 6.42
CA ALA A 126 -3.87 9.43 6.27
C ALA A 126 -3.33 9.60 4.86
N GLY A 127 -3.05 8.50 4.17
CA GLY A 127 -2.58 8.50 2.81
C GLY A 127 -2.22 7.11 2.29
N LEU A 128 -2.03 7.01 0.97
CA LEU A 128 -1.69 5.77 0.28
C LEU A 128 -0.39 5.93 -0.51
N ILE A 129 0.43 4.88 -0.55
CA ILE A 129 1.66 4.80 -1.38
C ILE A 129 1.54 3.58 -2.29
N ALA A 130 1.35 3.77 -3.59
CA ALA A 130 1.20 2.70 -4.57
C ALA A 130 2.38 2.70 -5.55
N LEU A 131 3.26 1.71 -5.44
CA LEU A 131 4.47 1.59 -6.24
C LEU A 131 4.31 0.45 -7.27
N SER A 132 4.36 0.79 -8.56
CA SER A 132 4.23 -0.16 -9.69
C SER A 132 2.99 -1.07 -9.58
N GLY A 133 1.84 -0.49 -9.25
CA GLY A 133 0.56 -1.20 -9.08
C GLY A 133 -0.55 -0.70 -10.00
N PHE A 134 -1.76 -1.10 -9.69
CA PHE A 134 -2.98 -0.69 -10.40
C PHE A 134 -4.18 -0.62 -9.44
N ILE A 135 -5.24 0.08 -9.82
CA ILE A 135 -6.53 -0.02 -9.14
C ILE A 135 -7.22 -1.30 -9.62
N PRO A 136 -7.52 -2.27 -8.74
CA PRO A 136 -8.05 -3.56 -9.16
C PRO A 136 -9.44 -3.43 -9.82
N GLN A 137 -9.62 -4.16 -10.92
CA GLN A 137 -10.90 -4.30 -11.59
C GLN A 137 -11.51 -5.66 -11.18
N VAL A 138 -12.29 -5.65 -10.12
CA VAL A 138 -12.95 -6.84 -9.58
C VAL A 138 -14.35 -6.47 -9.14
N GLU A 139 -15.30 -7.40 -9.34
CA GLU A 139 -16.68 -7.22 -8.90
C GLU A 139 -16.75 -6.96 -7.39
N GLY A 140 -17.59 -6.02 -6.96
CA GLY A 140 -17.76 -5.66 -5.54
C GLY A 140 -16.73 -4.67 -5.00
N PHE A 141 -15.73 -4.25 -5.79
CA PHE A 141 -14.89 -3.10 -5.44
C PHE A 141 -15.55 -1.82 -5.94
N GLU A 142 -15.82 -0.89 -5.03
CA GLU A 142 -16.41 0.41 -5.31
C GLU A 142 -15.52 1.53 -4.77
N LEU A 143 -15.16 2.46 -5.65
CA LEU A 143 -14.38 3.63 -5.24
C LEU A 143 -15.23 4.51 -4.31
N GLY A 144 -14.75 4.69 -3.08
CA GLY A 144 -15.37 5.56 -2.09
C GLY A 144 -15.15 7.05 -2.34
N ASP A 145 -15.48 7.87 -1.36
CA ASP A 145 -15.14 9.29 -1.39
C ASP A 145 -13.64 9.47 -1.10
N VAL A 146 -12.89 9.76 -2.15
CA VAL A 146 -11.45 10.00 -2.10
C VAL A 146 -11.09 11.49 -2.19
N THR A 147 -12.07 12.40 -2.08
CA THR A 147 -11.85 13.85 -2.18
C THR A 147 -10.78 14.29 -1.17
N GLY A 148 -9.67 14.86 -1.68
CA GLY A 148 -8.53 15.29 -0.88
C GLY A 148 -7.75 14.16 -0.19
N LEU A 149 -7.99 12.86 -0.53
CA LEU A 149 -7.16 11.77 -0.03
C LEU A 149 -5.76 11.86 -0.66
N PRO A 150 -4.69 11.93 0.16
CA PRO A 150 -3.33 11.93 -0.37
C PRO A 150 -2.96 10.54 -0.92
N VAL A 151 -2.56 10.48 -2.19
CA VAL A 151 -2.11 9.24 -2.84
C VAL A 151 -0.81 9.49 -3.59
N ALA A 152 0.27 8.81 -3.20
CA ALA A 152 1.54 8.82 -3.90
C ALA A 152 1.63 7.59 -4.80
N ILE A 153 1.88 7.80 -6.10
CA ILE A 153 2.00 6.75 -7.10
C ILE A 153 3.36 6.86 -7.79
N GLY A 154 4.15 5.79 -7.76
CA GLY A 154 5.40 5.68 -8.49
C GLY A 154 5.37 4.51 -9.49
N HIS A 155 5.90 4.70 -10.72
CA HIS A 155 5.91 3.65 -11.73
C HIS A 155 7.15 3.70 -12.64
N GLY A 156 7.68 2.53 -13.00
CA GLY A 156 8.75 2.41 -13.98
C GLY A 156 8.22 2.55 -15.41
N ILE A 157 8.83 3.43 -16.24
CA ILE A 157 8.43 3.61 -17.65
C ILE A 157 8.66 2.33 -18.47
N TYR A 158 9.69 1.57 -18.10
CA TYR A 158 10.08 0.34 -18.80
C TYR A 158 9.64 -0.92 -18.05
N ASP A 159 8.58 -0.84 -17.25
CA ASP A 159 8.07 -1.97 -16.48
C ASP A 159 7.50 -3.06 -17.39
N PRO A 160 8.13 -4.25 -17.45
CA PRO A 160 7.69 -5.35 -18.31
C PRO A 160 6.64 -6.24 -17.63
N VAL A 161 6.35 -6.01 -16.36
CA VAL A 161 5.42 -6.84 -15.54
C VAL A 161 4.05 -6.18 -15.46
N ILE A 162 4.03 -4.91 -15.04
CA ILE A 162 2.83 -4.08 -14.97
C ILE A 162 3.12 -2.81 -15.78
N SER A 163 2.51 -2.69 -16.95
CA SER A 163 2.71 -1.53 -17.82
C SER A 163 2.48 -0.22 -17.07
N VAL A 164 3.30 0.80 -17.34
CA VAL A 164 3.16 2.16 -16.81
C VAL A 164 1.78 2.76 -17.06
N GLU A 165 1.06 2.28 -18.07
CA GLU A 165 -0.31 2.74 -18.36
C GLU A 165 -1.28 2.48 -17.21
N PHE A 166 -1.08 1.42 -16.43
CA PHE A 166 -1.87 1.19 -15.21
C PHE A 166 -1.64 2.27 -14.13
N GLY A 167 -0.40 2.75 -14.00
CA GLY A 167 -0.08 3.86 -13.11
C GLY A 167 -0.70 5.18 -13.56
N ARG A 168 -0.67 5.43 -14.89
CA ARG A 168 -1.32 6.60 -15.52
C ARG A 168 -2.84 6.57 -15.34
N GLU A 169 -3.46 5.43 -15.60
CA GLU A 169 -4.89 5.21 -15.40
C GLU A 169 -5.30 5.43 -13.93
N ALA A 170 -4.53 4.88 -12.98
CA ALA A 170 -4.77 5.07 -11.56
C ALA A 170 -4.68 6.55 -11.17
N ARG A 171 -3.64 7.28 -11.62
CA ARG A 171 -3.47 8.71 -11.42
C ARG A 171 -4.69 9.48 -11.94
N ASP A 172 -5.04 9.27 -13.22
CA ASP A 172 -6.09 10.05 -13.89
C ASP A 172 -7.45 9.81 -13.25
N ARG A 173 -7.75 8.55 -12.91
CA ARG A 173 -8.99 8.17 -12.22
C ARG A 173 -9.09 8.81 -10.83
N LEU A 174 -7.99 8.82 -10.07
CA LEU A 174 -7.97 9.39 -8.72
C LEU A 174 -8.04 10.92 -8.75
N ILE A 175 -7.33 11.59 -9.67
CA ILE A 175 -7.46 13.04 -9.86
C ILE A 175 -8.91 13.41 -10.25
N GLN A 176 -9.52 12.65 -11.15
CA GLN A 176 -10.91 12.88 -11.55
C GLN A 176 -11.89 12.69 -10.37
N ALA A 177 -11.58 11.78 -9.44
CA ALA A 177 -12.35 11.56 -8.22
C ALA A 177 -12.03 12.55 -7.09
N GLY A 178 -11.12 13.52 -7.31
CA GLY A 178 -10.79 14.58 -6.36
C GLY A 178 -9.70 14.25 -5.35
N ALA A 179 -8.95 13.16 -5.52
CA ALA A 179 -7.80 12.84 -4.66
C ALA A 179 -6.62 13.81 -4.86
N ASP A 180 -5.79 13.98 -3.83
CA ASP A 180 -4.52 14.72 -3.87
C ASP A 180 -3.40 13.77 -4.32
N VAL A 181 -3.13 13.72 -5.62
CA VAL A 181 -2.21 12.73 -6.21
C VAL A 181 -0.82 13.31 -6.42
N THR A 182 0.18 12.68 -5.80
CA THR A 182 1.60 12.83 -6.11
C THR A 182 2.02 11.71 -7.05
N TYR A 183 2.44 12.03 -8.28
CA TYR A 183 2.74 11.03 -9.31
C TYR A 183 4.17 11.15 -9.82
N ARG A 184 4.87 10.00 -9.96
CA ARG A 184 6.19 9.94 -10.58
C ARG A 184 6.34 8.75 -11.52
N GLU A 185 6.84 9.01 -12.72
CA GLU A 185 7.40 8.01 -13.64
C GLU A 185 8.93 8.08 -13.61
N SER A 186 9.57 6.93 -13.61
CA SER A 186 11.03 6.84 -13.59
C SER A 186 11.54 5.92 -14.70
N PRO A 187 12.70 6.18 -15.34
CA PRO A 187 13.23 5.38 -16.43
C PRO A 187 13.86 4.07 -15.90
N MET A 188 13.02 3.20 -15.35
CA MET A 188 13.40 1.94 -14.73
C MET A 188 12.39 0.82 -15.03
N PRO A 189 12.77 -0.47 -14.84
CA PRO A 189 11.86 -1.61 -14.95
C PRO A 189 10.95 -1.73 -13.73
N HIS A 190 10.41 -2.97 -13.48
CA HIS A 190 9.55 -3.29 -12.33
C HIS A 190 10.34 -3.28 -11.01
N THR A 191 10.57 -2.10 -10.47
CA THR A 191 11.31 -1.87 -9.22
C THR A 191 10.85 -0.57 -8.55
N ILE A 192 11.40 -0.26 -7.39
CA ILE A 192 11.13 0.97 -6.64
C ILE A 192 12.22 1.99 -6.95
N ASP A 193 11.83 3.23 -7.31
CA ASP A 193 12.75 4.33 -7.54
C ASP A 193 13.31 4.88 -6.21
N PRO A 194 14.63 4.76 -5.96
CA PRO A 194 15.24 5.29 -4.73
C PRO A 194 15.10 6.79 -4.58
N ALA A 195 15.06 7.54 -5.69
CA ALA A 195 14.87 8.99 -5.65
C ALA A 195 13.45 9.36 -5.24
N PHE A 196 12.45 8.63 -5.75
CA PHE A 196 11.07 8.82 -5.32
C PHE A 196 10.88 8.41 -3.86
N LEU A 197 11.50 7.31 -3.42
CA LEU A 197 11.47 6.88 -2.03
C LEU A 197 12.02 7.96 -1.10
N ALA A 198 13.11 8.64 -1.49
CA ALA A 198 13.67 9.75 -0.72
C ALA A 198 12.69 10.94 -0.62
N ASP A 199 11.98 11.28 -1.70
CA ASP A 199 10.96 12.34 -1.69
C ASP A 199 9.76 11.96 -0.79
N LEU A 200 9.42 10.66 -0.75
CA LEU A 200 8.33 10.15 0.09
C LEU A 200 8.57 10.29 1.60
N ARG A 201 9.82 10.46 2.07
CA ARG A 201 10.08 10.78 3.49
C ARG A 201 9.34 12.04 3.95
N GLY A 202 9.52 13.13 3.21
CA GLY A 202 8.82 14.38 3.48
C GLY A 202 7.31 14.26 3.31
N TRP A 203 6.88 13.48 2.32
CA TRP A 203 5.47 13.20 2.08
C TRP A 203 4.84 12.45 3.27
N VAL A 204 5.46 11.37 3.77
CA VAL A 204 5.01 10.60 4.95
C VAL A 204 4.93 11.49 6.19
N SER A 205 5.99 12.25 6.47
CA SER A 205 6.02 13.17 7.62
C SER A 205 4.90 14.21 7.57
N ALA A 206 4.56 14.73 6.39
CA ALA A 206 3.49 15.71 6.23
C ALA A 206 2.07 15.13 6.41
N ARG A 207 1.87 13.82 6.17
CA ARG A 207 0.55 13.15 6.28
C ARG A 207 0.23 12.71 7.71
N VAL A 208 1.24 12.48 8.53
CA VAL A 208 1.08 12.22 9.96
C VAL A 208 1.94 13.25 10.73
N PRO A 209 1.44 14.50 10.85
CA PRO A 209 2.16 15.54 11.57
C PRO A 209 2.33 15.16 13.05
N ALA A 210 3.41 15.65 13.69
CA ALA A 210 3.64 15.45 15.10
C ALA A 210 2.43 15.90 15.92
N ALA A 211 2.16 15.20 17.01
CA ALA A 211 1.16 15.67 17.97
C ALA A 211 1.63 17.01 18.57
N ALA A 212 0.72 17.97 18.68
CA ALA A 212 1.00 19.28 19.24
C ALA A 212 1.25 19.22 20.75
#